data_2cc7cd8ec5dd8c02610cac764099b30e
#
_entry.id   2cc7cd8ec5dd8c02610cac764099b30e
#
_cell.length_a   1.000
_cell.length_b   1.000
_cell.length_c   1.000
_cell.angle_alpha   90.00
_cell.angle_beta   90.00
_cell.angle_gamma   90.00
#
_symmetry.space_group_name_H-M   'P 1'
#
loop_
_entity.id
_entity.type
_entity.pdbx_description
1 polymer ?
#
loop_
_entity_poly.entity_id
_entity_poly.type
_entity_poly.pdbx_seq_one_letter_code
_entity_poly.pdbx_strand_id
1 'polypeptide(L)'
;MAVNKTAVIDVQKEIHPATLVAATKYASVSDLEELQACGVKIFGENRVQAFLEKYEAFSGTAEWHMIGTLQCNKVKYIIDKVSLIHSVSSFSLIDEIQKQAAKHDLIMPVLIQINIAQEESKHGFEENQTHEVLTYLNKNCPNIQPRGFMMMAPKTAKEETRIYFRAMKRLACKMKKEFPALALTELSMGMSNDYQVAVEEGSTMVRIGKKLFD
;
A
#
# COMPACT_ATOMS: atom_id res chain seq x y z
N MET A 1 -18.12 -2.27 14.21
CA MET A 1 -18.79 -2.27 12.89
C MET A 1 -18.95 -3.73 12.49
N ALA A 2 -20.05 -4.11 11.85
CA ALA A 2 -20.17 -5.49 11.37
C ALA A 2 -19.54 -5.64 9.99
N VAL A 3 -18.96 -6.81 9.70
CA VAL A 3 -18.42 -7.11 8.36
C VAL A 3 -19.58 -7.37 7.40
N ASN A 4 -19.65 -6.64 6.31
CA ASN A 4 -20.59 -6.87 5.23
C ASN A 4 -20.07 -7.96 4.29
N LYS A 5 -20.38 -9.22 4.60
CA LYS A 5 -19.86 -10.40 3.88
C LYS A 5 -20.20 -10.37 2.38
N THR A 6 -21.40 -9.91 2.03
CA THR A 6 -21.80 -9.77 0.61
C THR A 6 -20.94 -8.74 -0.10
N ALA A 7 -20.74 -7.56 0.51
CA ALA A 7 -19.89 -6.52 -0.05
C ALA A 7 -18.43 -6.97 -0.21
N VAL A 8 -17.90 -7.76 0.73
CA VAL A 8 -16.55 -8.34 0.62
C VAL A 8 -16.43 -9.22 -0.63
N ILE A 9 -17.39 -10.15 -0.81
CA ILE A 9 -17.38 -11.08 -1.95
C ILE A 9 -17.55 -10.32 -3.28
N ASP A 10 -18.46 -9.35 -3.32
CA ASP A 10 -18.71 -8.55 -4.53
C ASP A 10 -17.48 -7.72 -4.91
N VAL A 11 -16.86 -7.06 -3.93
CA VAL A 11 -15.61 -6.32 -4.16
C VAL A 11 -14.52 -7.23 -4.72
N GLN A 12 -14.31 -8.42 -4.14
CA GLN A 12 -13.29 -9.36 -4.63
C GLN A 12 -13.51 -9.78 -6.08
N LYS A 13 -14.78 -9.95 -6.50
CA LYS A 13 -15.13 -10.25 -7.90
C LYS A 13 -14.90 -9.04 -8.80
N GLU A 14 -15.35 -7.85 -8.39
CA GLU A 14 -15.25 -6.62 -9.18
C GLU A 14 -13.80 -6.20 -9.46
N ILE A 15 -12.89 -6.46 -8.52
CA ILE A 15 -11.49 -6.03 -8.65
C ILE A 15 -10.60 -7.02 -9.40
N HIS A 16 -11.05 -8.26 -9.64
CA HIS A 16 -10.21 -9.27 -10.29
C HIS A 16 -9.64 -8.76 -11.62
N PRO A 17 -8.32 -8.90 -11.88
CA PRO A 17 -7.31 -9.68 -11.12
C PRO A 17 -6.55 -8.91 -10.02
N ALA A 18 -6.96 -7.69 -9.66
CA ALA A 18 -6.28 -6.95 -8.61
C ALA A 18 -6.51 -7.57 -7.21
N THR A 19 -5.63 -7.26 -6.29
CA THR A 19 -5.64 -7.78 -4.92
C THR A 19 -6.35 -6.81 -3.97
N LEU A 20 -7.21 -7.34 -3.11
CA LEU A 20 -7.83 -6.59 -2.03
C LEU A 20 -6.89 -6.46 -0.84
N VAL A 21 -6.56 -5.23 -0.46
CA VAL A 21 -5.98 -4.87 0.84
C VAL A 21 -7.11 -4.29 1.69
N ALA A 22 -7.61 -5.06 2.66
CA ALA A 22 -8.67 -4.59 3.56
C ALA A 22 -8.10 -3.56 4.55
N ALA A 23 -8.55 -2.32 4.45
CA ALA A 23 -8.12 -1.25 5.36
C ALA A 23 -8.87 -1.39 6.69
N THR A 24 -8.19 -1.90 7.70
CA THR A 24 -8.77 -2.38 8.97
C THR A 24 -8.69 -1.39 10.13
N LYS A 25 -8.41 -0.12 9.86
CA LYS A 25 -8.14 0.92 10.88
C LYS A 25 -9.21 1.04 12.00
N TYR A 26 -10.45 0.64 11.73
CA TYR A 26 -11.55 0.67 12.71
C TYR A 26 -12.09 -0.74 13.04
N ALA A 27 -11.56 -1.78 12.44
CA ALA A 27 -11.95 -3.15 12.66
C ALA A 27 -11.48 -3.66 14.03
N SER A 28 -12.30 -4.45 14.70
CA SER A 28 -11.92 -5.26 15.84
C SER A 28 -11.20 -6.55 15.39
N VAL A 29 -10.63 -7.30 16.31
CA VAL A 29 -10.03 -8.62 16.01
C VAL A 29 -11.10 -9.59 15.48
N SER A 30 -12.31 -9.57 16.04
CA SER A 30 -13.44 -10.38 15.54
C SER A 30 -13.79 -10.00 14.09
N ASP A 31 -13.75 -8.72 13.73
CA ASP A 31 -13.97 -8.31 12.33
C ASP A 31 -12.88 -8.85 11.40
N LEU A 32 -11.62 -8.95 11.86
CA LEU A 32 -10.52 -9.54 11.07
C LEU A 32 -10.75 -11.03 10.83
N GLU A 33 -11.22 -11.77 11.84
CA GLU A 33 -11.57 -13.19 11.71
C GLU A 33 -12.70 -13.39 10.69
N GLU A 34 -13.74 -12.52 10.73
CA GLU A 34 -14.82 -12.55 9.76
C GLU A 34 -14.35 -12.20 8.33
N LEU A 35 -13.48 -11.20 8.17
CA LEU A 35 -12.88 -10.87 6.88
C LEU A 35 -12.05 -12.03 6.33
N GLN A 36 -11.26 -12.69 7.19
CA GLN A 36 -10.48 -13.87 6.80
C GLN A 36 -11.39 -15.02 6.38
N ALA A 37 -12.50 -15.26 7.10
CA ALA A 37 -13.49 -16.27 6.73
C ALA A 37 -14.16 -15.98 5.36
N CYS A 38 -14.21 -14.71 4.93
CA CYS A 38 -14.64 -14.30 3.59
C CYS A 38 -13.51 -14.38 2.53
N GLY A 39 -12.35 -14.94 2.87
CA GLY A 39 -11.23 -15.11 1.95
C GLY A 39 -10.31 -13.90 1.80
N VAL A 40 -10.44 -12.87 2.64
CA VAL A 40 -9.49 -11.74 2.69
C VAL A 40 -8.17 -12.23 3.26
N LYS A 41 -7.09 -12.01 2.53
CA LYS A 41 -5.74 -12.48 2.89
C LYS A 41 -4.82 -11.37 3.39
N ILE A 42 -5.12 -10.12 3.08
CA ILE A 42 -4.23 -8.98 3.34
C ILE A 42 -4.98 -7.90 4.13
N PHE A 43 -4.44 -7.57 5.28
CA PHE A 43 -4.92 -6.49 6.14
C PHE A 43 -3.99 -5.28 6.05
N GLY A 44 -4.56 -4.10 5.82
CA GLY A 44 -3.85 -2.85 5.73
C GLY A 44 -4.09 -1.96 6.94
N GLU A 45 -3.04 -1.59 7.65
CA GLU A 45 -3.13 -0.70 8.80
C GLU A 45 -2.53 0.68 8.53
N ASN A 46 -3.17 1.69 9.14
CA ASN A 46 -2.76 3.08 8.99
C ASN A 46 -1.87 3.57 10.12
N ARG A 47 -1.93 2.96 11.30
CA ARG A 47 -1.22 3.38 12.51
C ARG A 47 -0.49 2.20 13.14
N VAL A 48 0.79 2.40 13.44
CA VAL A 48 1.65 1.38 14.02
C VAL A 48 1.10 0.82 15.34
N GLN A 49 0.57 1.69 16.22
CA GLN A 49 0.03 1.23 17.50
C GLN A 49 -1.17 0.29 17.31
N ALA A 50 -2.14 0.70 16.48
CA ALA A 50 -3.31 -0.13 16.19
C ALA A 50 -2.94 -1.44 15.47
N PHE A 51 -1.90 -1.40 14.62
CA PHE A 51 -1.35 -2.60 14.00
C PHE A 51 -0.81 -3.58 15.06
N LEU A 52 0.03 -3.12 16.00
CA LEU A 52 0.64 -3.98 17.01
C LEU A 52 -0.41 -4.66 17.89
N GLU A 53 -1.39 -3.90 18.36
CA GLU A 53 -2.49 -4.43 19.19
C GLU A 53 -3.26 -5.55 18.47
N LYS A 54 -3.54 -5.38 17.17
CA LYS A 54 -4.24 -6.38 16.37
C LYS A 54 -3.34 -7.55 16.00
N TYR A 55 -2.09 -7.29 15.65
CA TYR A 55 -1.12 -8.32 15.29
C TYR A 55 -0.88 -9.31 16.44
N GLU A 56 -0.82 -8.82 17.67
CA GLU A 56 -0.66 -9.65 18.88
C GLU A 56 -1.94 -10.43 19.22
N ALA A 57 -3.12 -9.84 18.99
CA ALA A 57 -4.39 -10.44 19.36
C ALA A 57 -5.01 -11.34 18.28
N PHE A 58 -4.59 -11.19 17.02
CA PHE A 58 -5.15 -11.95 15.90
C PHE A 58 -4.41 -13.30 15.76
N SER A 59 -5.17 -14.39 15.93
CA SER A 59 -4.64 -15.77 15.87
C SER A 59 -4.66 -16.38 14.46
N GLY A 60 -5.27 -15.71 13.49
CA GLY A 60 -5.36 -16.19 12.10
C GLY A 60 -4.08 -15.98 11.29
N THR A 61 -4.12 -16.41 10.05
CA THR A 61 -3.01 -16.24 9.09
C THR A 61 -3.37 -15.16 8.08
N ALA A 62 -2.71 -14.00 8.15
CA ALA A 62 -2.89 -12.92 7.18
C ALA A 62 -1.56 -12.23 6.91
N GLU A 63 -1.45 -11.66 5.71
CA GLU A 63 -0.39 -10.71 5.40
C GLU A 63 -0.78 -9.33 5.95
N TRP A 64 0.19 -8.64 6.53
CA TRP A 64 -0.01 -7.30 7.06
C TRP A 64 0.74 -6.27 6.25
N HIS A 65 0.02 -5.27 5.78
CA HIS A 65 0.59 -4.14 5.03
C HIS A 65 0.49 -2.85 5.83
N MET A 66 1.56 -2.07 5.88
CA MET A 66 1.51 -0.70 6.38
C MET A 66 1.10 0.22 5.23
N ILE A 67 -0.10 0.79 5.30
CA ILE A 67 -0.69 1.62 4.22
C ILE A 67 -0.82 3.10 4.59
N GLY A 68 -0.67 3.44 5.88
CA GLY A 68 -0.71 4.82 6.37
C GLY A 68 0.68 5.45 6.46
N THR A 69 0.74 6.75 6.69
CA THR A 69 2.00 7.49 6.88
C THR A 69 2.82 6.88 8.00
N LEU A 70 4.05 6.50 7.69
CA LEU A 70 4.97 5.84 8.60
C LEU A 70 6.05 6.83 9.06
N GLN A 71 6.15 7.05 10.36
CA GLN A 71 7.23 7.85 10.96
C GLN A 71 8.50 7.00 11.13
N CYS A 72 9.68 7.59 10.89
CA CYS A 72 10.96 6.89 11.00
C CYS A 72 11.14 6.18 12.36
N ASN A 73 10.82 6.84 13.47
CA ASN A 73 10.95 6.26 14.82
C ASN A 73 10.01 5.07 15.08
N LYS A 74 9.04 4.80 14.21
CA LYS A 74 8.08 3.69 14.31
C LYS A 74 8.46 2.48 13.46
N VAL A 75 9.37 2.61 12.50
CA VAL A 75 9.79 1.52 11.60
C VAL A 75 10.25 0.28 12.38
N LYS A 76 11.05 0.47 13.42
CA LYS A 76 11.60 -0.61 14.26
C LYS A 76 10.56 -1.54 14.90
N TYR A 77 9.32 -1.10 15.04
CA TYR A 77 8.26 -1.90 15.67
C TYR A 77 7.52 -2.81 14.70
N ILE A 78 7.64 -2.55 13.39
CA ILE A 78 6.86 -3.24 12.37
C ILE A 78 7.70 -3.98 11.33
N ILE A 79 9.01 -3.70 11.24
CA ILE A 79 9.86 -4.12 10.14
C ILE A 79 9.91 -5.64 9.96
N ASP A 80 9.81 -6.39 11.05
CA ASP A 80 9.82 -7.86 11.09
C ASP A 80 8.41 -8.49 11.10
N LYS A 81 7.35 -7.68 10.97
CA LYS A 81 5.96 -8.11 11.12
C LYS A 81 5.09 -7.81 9.90
N VAL A 82 5.45 -6.83 9.08
CA VAL A 82 4.70 -6.49 7.88
C VAL A 82 5.32 -7.08 6.64
N SER A 83 4.49 -7.46 5.67
CA SER A 83 4.93 -8.02 4.39
C SER A 83 5.21 -6.94 3.34
N LEU A 84 4.62 -5.75 3.48
CA LEU A 84 4.76 -4.64 2.52
C LEU A 84 4.49 -3.28 3.18
N ILE A 85 5.35 -2.31 2.91
CA ILE A 85 5.15 -0.90 3.30
C ILE A 85 4.77 -0.11 2.04
N HIS A 86 3.55 0.46 1.99
CA HIS A 86 3.04 1.20 0.82
C HIS A 86 3.43 2.68 0.81
N SER A 87 3.82 3.23 1.95
CA SER A 87 3.87 4.68 2.21
C SER A 87 5.28 5.25 2.29
N VAL A 88 6.21 4.71 1.50
CA VAL A 88 7.58 5.23 1.47
C VAL A 88 7.60 6.57 0.75
N SER A 89 7.81 7.66 1.48
CA SER A 89 7.56 9.03 1.03
C SER A 89 8.72 10.01 1.26
N SER A 90 9.86 9.55 1.76
CA SER A 90 11.05 10.39 1.95
C SER A 90 12.33 9.56 2.01
N PHE A 91 13.47 10.16 1.69
CA PHE A 91 14.78 9.52 1.80
C PHE A 91 15.11 9.12 3.25
N SER A 92 14.76 9.97 4.23
CA SER A 92 14.97 9.64 5.64
C SER A 92 14.20 8.40 6.08
N LEU A 93 12.99 8.16 5.53
CA LEU A 93 12.24 6.94 5.78
C LEU A 93 12.89 5.73 5.10
N ILE A 94 13.39 5.89 3.88
CA ILE A 94 14.15 4.84 3.18
C ILE A 94 15.37 4.42 4.01
N ASP A 95 16.15 5.37 4.50
CA ASP A 95 17.35 5.10 5.30
C ASP A 95 17.02 4.34 6.58
N GLU A 96 15.94 4.73 7.27
CA GLU A 96 15.53 4.02 8.49
C GLU A 96 14.98 2.62 8.19
N ILE A 97 14.23 2.43 7.09
CA ILE A 97 13.79 1.10 6.66
C ILE A 97 15.00 0.23 6.34
N GLN A 98 15.97 0.73 5.55
CA GLN A 98 17.20 0.03 5.24
C GLN A 98 17.95 -0.41 6.48
N LYS A 99 18.15 0.51 7.42
CA LYS A 99 18.83 0.25 8.70
C LYS A 99 18.12 -0.83 9.52
N GLN A 100 16.81 -0.76 9.65
CA GLN A 100 16.05 -1.73 10.43
C GLN A 100 15.96 -3.08 9.74
N ALA A 101 15.78 -3.11 8.41
CA ALA A 101 15.77 -4.35 7.63
C ALA A 101 17.12 -5.07 7.72
N ALA A 102 18.23 -4.35 7.60
CA ALA A 102 19.58 -4.90 7.78
C ALA A 102 19.80 -5.45 9.20
N LYS A 103 19.30 -4.75 10.22
CA LYS A 103 19.41 -5.22 11.61
C LYS A 103 18.67 -6.53 11.87
N HIS A 104 17.59 -6.78 11.15
CA HIS A 104 16.77 -8.00 11.27
C HIS A 104 17.11 -9.05 10.20
N ASP A 105 18.16 -8.83 9.40
CA ASP A 105 18.60 -9.73 8.32
C ASP A 105 17.48 -10.10 7.35
N LEU A 106 16.68 -9.11 6.97
CA LEU A 106 15.56 -9.28 6.04
C LEU A 106 15.63 -8.31 4.86
N ILE A 107 14.91 -8.62 3.80
CA ILE A 107 14.68 -7.73 2.66
C ILE A 107 13.23 -7.25 2.75
N MET A 108 13.03 -5.94 2.96
CA MET A 108 11.70 -5.36 3.10
C MET A 108 11.12 -4.95 1.74
N PRO A 109 10.00 -5.54 1.31
CA PRO A 109 9.25 -5.07 0.16
C PRO A 109 8.62 -3.71 0.44
N VAL A 110 8.73 -2.78 -0.53
CA VAL A 110 8.15 -1.44 -0.39
C VAL A 110 7.49 -0.96 -1.67
N LEU A 111 6.52 -0.06 -1.53
CA LEU A 111 6.01 0.77 -2.62
C LEU A 111 6.42 2.22 -2.35
N ILE A 112 6.82 2.89 -3.42
CA ILE A 112 7.15 4.31 -3.36
C ILE A 112 5.87 5.12 -3.51
N GLN A 113 5.57 5.94 -2.51
CA GLN A 113 4.40 6.81 -2.54
C GLN A 113 4.71 8.04 -3.39
N ILE A 114 3.90 8.25 -4.44
CA ILE A 114 4.01 9.37 -5.36
C ILE A 114 2.81 10.31 -5.23
N ASN A 115 3.08 11.60 -5.11
CA ASN A 115 2.07 12.66 -5.09
C ASN A 115 1.77 13.14 -6.52
N ILE A 116 1.07 12.33 -7.30
CA ILE A 116 0.69 12.63 -8.70
C ILE A 116 -0.17 13.89 -8.82
N ALA A 117 -1.01 14.15 -7.81
CA ALA A 117 -1.93 15.28 -7.82
C ALA A 117 -1.27 16.62 -7.44
N GLN A 118 -0.02 16.59 -6.98
CA GLN A 118 0.73 17.75 -6.51
C GLN A 118 -0.02 18.57 -5.44
N GLU A 119 -0.79 17.87 -4.58
CA GLU A 119 -1.46 18.50 -3.45
C GLU A 119 -0.46 18.73 -2.31
N GLU A 120 -0.25 19.96 -1.88
CA GLU A 120 0.68 20.33 -0.79
C GLU A 120 0.39 19.59 0.53
N SER A 121 -0.87 19.25 0.77
CA SER A 121 -1.31 18.54 1.99
C SER A 121 -1.03 17.04 1.97
N LYS A 122 -0.55 16.46 0.86
CA LYS A 122 -0.31 15.02 0.73
C LYS A 122 1.16 14.69 0.75
N HIS A 123 1.46 13.58 1.46
CA HIS A 123 2.79 13.00 1.48
C HIS A 123 3.09 12.25 0.17
N GLY A 124 4.36 12.08 -0.13
CA GLY A 124 4.84 11.35 -1.29
C GLY A 124 5.94 12.12 -2.01
N PHE A 125 6.73 11.42 -2.79
CA PHE A 125 7.68 12.04 -3.70
C PHE A 125 6.95 12.67 -4.88
N GLU A 126 7.53 13.70 -5.47
CA GLU A 126 7.07 14.24 -6.74
C GLU A 126 7.36 13.27 -7.90
N GLU A 127 6.60 13.37 -8.98
CA GLU A 127 6.80 12.52 -10.16
C GLU A 127 8.23 12.60 -10.71
N ASN A 128 8.80 13.80 -10.76
CA ASN A 128 10.16 14.06 -11.26
C ASN A 128 11.26 13.44 -10.37
N GLN A 129 11.01 13.20 -9.08
CA GLN A 129 11.95 12.58 -8.15
C GLN A 129 11.99 11.05 -8.27
N THR A 130 11.06 10.43 -8.99
CA THR A 130 10.90 8.96 -9.01
C THR A 130 12.15 8.25 -9.51
N HIS A 131 12.81 8.78 -10.55
CA HIS A 131 14.06 8.22 -11.08
C HIS A 131 15.19 8.28 -10.04
N GLU A 132 15.34 9.40 -9.35
CA GLU A 132 16.35 9.60 -8.29
C GLU A 132 16.13 8.60 -7.15
N VAL A 133 14.89 8.47 -6.67
CA VAL A 133 14.52 7.55 -5.59
C VAL A 133 14.83 6.10 -5.95
N LEU A 134 14.47 5.65 -7.16
CA LEU A 134 14.77 4.29 -7.59
C LEU A 134 16.27 4.05 -7.77
N THR A 135 17.01 5.05 -8.26
CA THR A 135 18.47 5.00 -8.36
C THR A 135 19.09 4.88 -6.97
N TYR A 136 18.62 5.68 -6.02
CA TYR A 136 19.07 5.63 -4.63
C TYR A 136 18.85 4.27 -4.00
N LEU A 137 17.62 3.74 -4.10
CA LEU A 137 17.26 2.42 -3.60
C LEU A 137 18.15 1.31 -4.18
N ASN A 138 18.31 1.30 -5.49
CA ASN A 138 19.08 0.28 -6.20
C ASN A 138 20.58 0.29 -5.84
N LYS A 139 21.16 1.47 -5.55
CA LYS A 139 22.58 1.62 -5.23
C LYS A 139 22.90 1.47 -3.73
N ASN A 140 22.02 1.95 -2.86
CA ASN A 140 22.36 2.15 -1.44
C ASN A 140 21.55 1.27 -0.47
N CYS A 141 20.49 0.59 -0.95
CA CYS A 141 19.54 -0.07 -0.07
C CYS A 141 19.38 -1.57 -0.39
N PRO A 142 20.40 -2.41 -0.14
CA PRO A 142 20.36 -3.85 -0.46
C PRO A 142 19.29 -4.62 0.33
N ASN A 143 18.84 -4.10 1.46
CA ASN A 143 17.79 -4.70 2.29
C ASN A 143 16.39 -4.14 2.02
N ILE A 144 16.21 -3.38 0.94
CA ILE A 144 14.91 -2.92 0.48
C ILE A 144 14.62 -3.45 -0.93
N GLN A 145 13.41 -3.98 -1.13
CA GLN A 145 12.94 -4.41 -2.44
C GLN A 145 11.82 -3.49 -2.93
N PRO A 146 12.08 -2.54 -3.84
CA PRO A 146 11.02 -1.76 -4.45
C PRO A 146 10.18 -2.66 -5.36
N ARG A 147 8.88 -2.76 -5.06
CA ARG A 147 7.91 -3.59 -5.79
C ARG A 147 7.01 -2.76 -6.71
N GLY A 148 7.08 -1.44 -6.64
CA GLY A 148 6.26 -0.55 -7.44
C GLY A 148 5.87 0.72 -6.70
N PHE A 149 4.65 1.18 -6.94
CA PHE A 149 4.22 2.51 -6.50
C PHE A 149 2.87 2.50 -5.79
N MET A 150 2.69 3.51 -4.95
CA MET A 150 1.41 3.80 -4.31
C MET A 150 1.01 5.26 -4.56
N MET A 151 -0.27 5.50 -4.74
CA MET A 151 -0.83 6.85 -4.77
C MET A 151 -2.20 6.93 -4.09
N MET A 152 -2.58 8.15 -3.73
CA MET A 152 -3.93 8.50 -3.32
C MET A 152 -4.45 9.59 -4.25
N ALA A 153 -5.57 9.33 -4.93
CA ALA A 153 -6.22 10.31 -5.76
C ALA A 153 -6.83 11.47 -4.93
N PRO A 154 -7.02 12.64 -5.49
CA PRO A 154 -7.79 13.73 -4.87
C PRO A 154 -9.21 13.29 -4.52
N LYS A 155 -9.80 13.96 -3.53
CA LYS A 155 -11.22 13.80 -3.21
C LYS A 155 -12.07 14.55 -4.23
N THR A 156 -12.42 13.88 -5.31
CA THR A 156 -13.23 14.42 -6.41
C THR A 156 -14.24 13.38 -6.88
N ALA A 157 -15.02 13.68 -7.92
CA ALA A 157 -15.93 12.71 -8.51
C ALA A 157 -15.17 11.49 -9.04
N LYS A 158 -15.78 10.31 -8.95
CA LYS A 158 -15.16 9.01 -9.26
C LYS A 158 -14.44 9.02 -10.61
N GLU A 159 -15.08 9.48 -11.68
CA GLU A 159 -14.49 9.50 -13.03
C GLU A 159 -13.35 10.54 -13.18
N GLU A 160 -13.37 11.62 -12.42
CA GLU A 160 -12.30 12.61 -12.43
C GLU A 160 -10.99 12.06 -11.87
N THR A 161 -11.03 11.01 -11.04
CA THR A 161 -9.81 10.36 -10.53
C THR A 161 -9.04 9.61 -11.60
N ARG A 162 -9.68 9.26 -12.72
CA ARG A 162 -9.11 8.49 -13.83
C ARG A 162 -7.81 9.07 -14.39
N ILE A 163 -7.76 10.40 -14.52
CA ILE A 163 -6.57 11.08 -15.06
C ILE A 163 -5.32 10.83 -14.20
N TYR A 164 -5.50 10.77 -12.88
CA TYR A 164 -4.41 10.54 -11.93
C TYR A 164 -3.95 9.07 -11.93
N PHE A 165 -4.88 8.12 -11.98
CA PHE A 165 -4.54 6.70 -12.09
C PHE A 165 -3.84 6.38 -13.40
N ARG A 166 -4.28 6.98 -14.51
CA ARG A 166 -3.63 6.87 -15.81
C ARG A 166 -2.24 7.50 -15.82
N ALA A 167 -2.04 8.64 -15.15
CA ALA A 167 -0.73 9.25 -15.00
C ALA A 167 0.22 8.35 -14.21
N MET A 168 -0.23 7.78 -13.08
CA MET A 168 0.55 6.82 -12.29
C MET A 168 0.92 5.58 -13.12
N LYS A 169 -0.02 5.03 -13.89
CA LYS A 169 0.27 3.89 -14.77
C LYS A 169 1.34 4.20 -15.80
N ARG A 170 1.29 5.39 -16.41
CA ARG A 170 2.32 5.83 -17.36
C ARG A 170 3.68 5.96 -16.71
N LEU A 171 3.75 6.58 -15.54
CA LEU A 171 4.98 6.70 -14.76
C LEU A 171 5.56 5.31 -14.43
N ALA A 172 4.74 4.39 -13.93
CA ALA A 172 5.18 3.04 -13.60
C ALA A 172 5.72 2.29 -14.82
N CYS A 173 5.05 2.39 -15.97
CA CYS A 173 5.51 1.79 -17.21
C CYS A 173 6.85 2.38 -17.69
N LYS A 174 7.05 3.69 -17.52
CA LYS A 174 8.32 4.37 -17.81
C LYS A 174 9.43 3.85 -16.90
N MET A 175 9.21 3.88 -15.59
CA MET A 175 10.22 3.42 -14.62
C MET A 175 10.58 1.94 -14.78
N LYS A 176 9.61 1.08 -15.09
CA LYS A 176 9.86 -0.34 -15.38
C LYS A 176 10.81 -0.55 -16.57
N LYS A 177 10.74 0.31 -17.58
CA LYS A 177 11.66 0.26 -18.74
C LYS A 177 13.05 0.77 -18.38
N GLU A 178 13.15 1.81 -17.55
CA GLU A 178 14.41 2.42 -17.13
C GLU A 178 15.15 1.57 -16.09
N PHE A 179 14.42 0.79 -15.27
CA PHE A 179 14.95 -0.07 -14.23
C PHE A 179 14.53 -1.54 -14.44
N PRO A 180 14.94 -2.21 -15.53
CA PRO A 180 14.48 -3.57 -15.86
C PRO A 180 14.90 -4.63 -14.84
N ALA A 181 15.93 -4.36 -14.03
CA ALA A 181 16.37 -5.25 -12.95
C ALA A 181 15.46 -5.18 -11.71
N LEU A 182 14.64 -4.13 -11.56
CA LEU A 182 13.70 -4.00 -10.45
C LEU A 182 12.35 -4.61 -10.81
N ALA A 183 11.81 -5.41 -9.91
CA ALA A 183 10.50 -6.03 -10.08
C ALA A 183 9.34 -5.06 -9.77
N LEU A 184 9.24 -3.95 -10.53
CA LEU A 184 8.21 -2.92 -10.35
C LEU A 184 6.87 -3.39 -10.93
N THR A 185 6.19 -4.30 -10.23
CA THR A 185 4.96 -4.95 -10.68
C THR A 185 3.71 -4.38 -10.06
N GLU A 186 3.84 -3.73 -8.88
CA GLU A 186 2.70 -3.36 -8.08
C GLU A 186 2.29 -1.88 -8.26
N LEU A 187 0.98 -1.68 -8.39
CA LEU A 187 0.34 -0.37 -8.35
C LEU A 187 -0.77 -0.39 -7.29
N SER A 188 -0.47 0.17 -6.13
CA SER A 188 -1.44 0.33 -5.05
C SER A 188 -2.17 1.66 -5.21
N MET A 189 -3.35 1.62 -5.83
CA MET A 189 -4.19 2.79 -6.06
C MET A 189 -5.66 2.40 -6.09
N GLY A 190 -6.55 3.33 -5.72
CA GLY A 190 -7.99 3.09 -5.56
C GLY A 190 -8.37 2.72 -4.13
N MET A 191 -9.44 3.35 -3.66
CA MET A 191 -10.07 3.19 -2.37
C MET A 191 -11.59 2.97 -2.53
N SER A 192 -12.35 2.94 -1.43
CA SER A 192 -13.80 2.61 -1.44
C SER A 192 -14.63 3.39 -2.47
N ASN A 193 -14.23 4.61 -2.84
CA ASN A 193 -15.01 5.46 -3.73
C ASN A 193 -14.60 5.36 -5.21
N ASP A 194 -13.38 4.93 -5.51
CA ASP A 194 -12.76 5.06 -6.83
C ASP A 194 -12.02 3.80 -7.32
N TYR A 195 -12.05 2.69 -6.54
CA TYR A 195 -11.31 1.46 -6.85
C TYR A 195 -11.65 0.87 -8.22
N GLN A 196 -12.90 0.96 -8.67
CA GLN A 196 -13.31 0.43 -9.98
C GLN A 196 -12.57 1.15 -11.10
N VAL A 197 -12.53 2.48 -11.06
CA VAL A 197 -11.76 3.29 -12.03
C VAL A 197 -10.26 2.98 -11.93
N ALA A 198 -9.75 2.80 -10.70
CA ALA A 198 -8.34 2.44 -10.50
C ALA A 198 -8.00 1.07 -11.12
N VAL A 199 -8.87 0.07 -10.99
CA VAL A 199 -8.69 -1.26 -11.62
C VAL A 199 -8.72 -1.17 -13.14
N GLU A 200 -9.65 -0.42 -13.71
CA GLU A 200 -9.71 -0.16 -15.15
C GLU A 200 -8.42 0.50 -15.69
N GLU A 201 -7.79 1.37 -14.89
CA GLU A 201 -6.52 2.02 -15.24
C GLU A 201 -5.28 1.20 -14.82
N GLY A 202 -5.47 -0.05 -14.38
CA GLY A 202 -4.40 -1.03 -14.16
C GLY A 202 -3.83 -1.06 -12.76
N SER A 203 -4.62 -0.74 -11.73
CA SER A 203 -4.27 -1.04 -10.34
C SER A 203 -4.07 -2.54 -10.13
N THR A 204 -3.03 -2.91 -9.37
CA THR A 204 -2.79 -4.30 -8.96
C THR A 204 -3.23 -4.55 -7.52
N MET A 205 -3.37 -3.50 -6.71
CA MET A 205 -3.84 -3.53 -5.32
C MET A 205 -4.79 -2.38 -5.06
N VAL A 206 -5.96 -2.67 -4.48
CA VAL A 206 -6.91 -1.66 -4.01
C VAL A 206 -7.02 -1.70 -2.49
N ARG A 207 -7.12 -0.53 -1.84
CA ARG A 207 -7.20 -0.40 -0.38
C ARG A 207 -8.62 -0.01 0.04
N ILE A 208 -9.41 -0.98 0.45
CA ILE A 208 -10.82 -0.77 0.73
C ILE A 208 -11.09 -0.97 2.23
N GLY A 209 -11.76 -0.02 2.85
CA GLY A 209 -12.20 -0.07 4.24
C GLY A 209 -13.70 0.06 4.34
N LYS A 210 -14.22 1.28 4.32
CA LYS A 210 -15.63 1.60 4.60
C LYS A 210 -16.66 0.70 3.88
N LYS A 211 -16.38 0.29 2.65
CA LYS A 211 -17.31 -0.55 1.86
C LYS A 211 -17.38 -2.01 2.36
N LEU A 212 -16.41 -2.46 3.15
CA LEU A 212 -16.38 -3.82 3.69
C LEU A 212 -17.16 -3.97 5.01
N PHE A 213 -17.69 -2.87 5.56
CA PHE A 213 -18.36 -2.81 6.84
C PHE A 213 -19.69 -2.05 6.72
N ASP A 214 -20.66 -2.44 7.58
CA ASP A 214 -21.95 -1.77 7.76
C ASP A 214 -21.85 -0.58 8.75
#